data_3a7b9f6f5632b4a70dbfd51aa73dc464
#
_entry.id   3a7b9f6f5632b4a70dbfd51aa73dc464
#
_cell.length_a   1.000
_cell.length_b   1.000
_cell.length_c   1.000
_cell.angle_alpha   90.00
_cell.angle_beta   90.00
_cell.angle_gamma   90.00
#
_symmetry.space_group_name_H-M   'P 1'
#
loop_
_entity.id
_entity.type
_entity.pdbx_description
1 polymer ?
#
loop_
_entity_poly.entity_id
_entity_poly.type
_entity_poly.pdbx_seq_one_letter_code
_entity_poly.pdbx_strand_id
1 'polypeptide(L)'
;MNDRGNFCSACGQPAATVVPEGDNRARSVCTACGTVHYVNPKLVVGSVPEYAGQILLCRRAIEPRKGFWTVPAGFMELGETLGEAALRETWEEALARVELGSLFSVVDVVHAGQVHVFFRARLLQPEFGAGEET
;
A
#
# COMPACT_ATOMS: atom_id res chain seq x y z
N MET A 1 8.85 -17.53 -5.60
CA MET A 1 9.08 -16.76 -4.38
C MET A 1 10.16 -15.73 -4.62
N ASN A 2 9.96 -14.53 -4.13
CA ASN A 2 11.01 -13.56 -4.32
C ASN A 2 12.20 -13.88 -3.40
N ASP A 3 13.34 -13.43 -3.81
CA ASP A 3 14.61 -13.64 -3.11
C ASP A 3 14.91 -12.53 -2.11
N ARG A 4 13.85 -11.96 -1.54
CA ARG A 4 14.00 -11.04 -0.43
C ARG A 4 14.75 -11.74 0.69
N GLY A 5 15.81 -11.14 1.13
CA GLY A 5 16.61 -11.69 2.19
C GLY A 5 17.79 -12.51 1.77
N ASN A 6 18.16 -12.50 0.49
CA ASN A 6 19.43 -13.11 0.06
C ASN A 6 20.62 -12.43 0.71
N PHE A 7 20.49 -11.13 1.01
CA PHE A 7 21.52 -10.35 1.67
C PHE A 7 20.91 -9.58 2.84
N CYS A 8 21.71 -9.40 3.88
CA CYS A 8 21.29 -8.70 5.08
C CYS A 8 21.25 -7.17 4.83
N SER A 9 20.12 -6.54 5.09
CA SER A 9 20.00 -5.09 4.98
C SER A 9 20.74 -4.33 6.07
N ALA A 10 21.14 -5.01 7.15
CA ALA A 10 21.87 -4.38 8.25
C ALA A 10 23.39 -4.39 8.01
N CYS A 11 23.96 -5.45 7.45
CA CYS A 11 25.41 -5.57 7.29
C CYS A 11 25.88 -5.96 5.89
N GLY A 12 24.97 -6.26 4.96
CA GLY A 12 25.32 -6.59 3.57
C GLY A 12 25.80 -8.02 3.33
N GLN A 13 25.94 -8.83 4.38
CA GLN A 13 26.40 -10.21 4.23
C GLN A 13 25.25 -11.13 3.82
N PRO A 14 25.57 -12.33 3.26
CA PRO A 14 24.52 -13.27 2.86
C PRO A 14 23.60 -13.65 3.99
N ALA A 15 22.33 -13.88 3.66
CA ALA A 15 21.31 -14.36 4.58
C ALA A 15 20.80 -15.71 4.13
N ALA A 16 20.36 -16.54 5.10
CA ALA A 16 19.82 -17.86 4.85
C ALA A 16 18.37 -17.93 5.30
N THR A 17 17.58 -18.78 4.64
CA THR A 17 16.18 -19.03 5.02
C THR A 17 16.16 -20.15 6.04
N VAL A 18 15.93 -19.81 7.29
CA VAL A 18 15.89 -20.75 8.43
C VAL A 18 14.80 -20.35 9.40
N VAL A 19 14.42 -21.29 10.27
CA VAL A 19 13.49 -21.01 11.38
C VAL A 19 14.31 -20.49 12.56
N PRO A 20 14.17 -19.21 12.94
CA PRO A 20 14.91 -18.69 14.09
C PRO A 20 14.47 -19.34 15.38
N GLU A 21 15.37 -19.32 16.38
CA GLU A 21 15.04 -19.84 17.71
C GLU A 21 13.81 -19.13 18.26
N GLY A 22 12.85 -19.92 18.76
CA GLY A 22 11.60 -19.39 19.31
C GLY A 22 10.54 -19.03 18.28
N ASP A 23 10.83 -19.19 16.99
CA ASP A 23 9.87 -18.93 15.91
C ASP A 23 9.25 -20.25 15.42
N ASN A 24 8.20 -20.14 14.64
CA ASN A 24 7.50 -21.28 14.03
C ASN A 24 7.50 -21.27 12.51
N ARG A 25 8.25 -20.36 11.90
CA ARG A 25 8.23 -20.15 10.45
C ARG A 25 9.63 -19.76 9.97
N ALA A 26 9.95 -20.17 8.75
CA ALA A 26 11.21 -19.79 8.13
C ALA A 26 11.27 -18.30 7.87
N ARG A 27 12.40 -17.69 8.19
CA ARG A 27 12.69 -16.28 7.97
C ARG A 27 14.04 -16.16 7.28
N SER A 28 14.31 -14.99 6.73
CA SER A 28 15.65 -14.66 6.27
C SER A 28 16.50 -14.23 7.46
N VAL A 29 17.57 -14.96 7.74
CA VAL A 29 18.44 -14.69 8.89
C VAL A 29 19.86 -14.46 8.39
N CYS A 30 20.49 -13.36 8.82
CA CYS A 30 21.87 -13.07 8.44
C CYS A 30 22.83 -14.10 9.02
N THR A 31 23.71 -14.65 8.17
CA THR A 31 24.70 -15.62 8.59
C THR A 31 25.86 -15.01 9.39
N ALA A 32 26.02 -13.69 9.33
CA ALA A 32 27.11 -12.98 10.00
C ALA A 32 26.64 -12.26 11.27
N CYS A 33 25.63 -11.39 11.19
CA CYS A 33 25.21 -10.60 12.35
C CYS A 33 23.97 -11.14 13.07
N GLY A 34 23.32 -12.19 12.53
CA GLY A 34 22.18 -12.82 13.17
C GLY A 34 20.87 -12.07 13.06
N THR A 35 20.83 -10.95 12.33
CA THR A 35 19.59 -10.18 12.15
C THR A 35 18.53 -11.02 11.47
N VAL A 36 17.34 -11.06 12.05
CA VAL A 36 16.17 -11.73 11.47
C VAL A 36 15.37 -10.70 10.68
N HIS A 37 15.12 -11.02 9.41
CA HIS A 37 14.36 -10.12 8.53
C HIS A 37 12.93 -10.64 8.38
N TYR A 38 11.98 -9.87 8.86
CA TYR A 38 10.56 -10.20 8.76
C TYR A 38 9.98 -9.55 7.51
N VAL A 39 9.12 -10.30 6.82
CA VAL A 39 8.40 -9.78 5.64
C VAL A 39 6.92 -9.93 5.92
N ASN A 40 6.22 -8.82 5.91
CA ASN A 40 4.80 -8.74 6.18
C ASN A 40 4.06 -8.21 4.95
N PRO A 41 2.73 -8.44 4.86
CA PRO A 41 1.94 -7.84 3.80
C PRO A 41 2.06 -6.32 3.82
N LYS A 42 2.09 -5.72 2.63
CA LYS A 42 2.05 -4.27 2.49
C LYS A 42 0.62 -3.78 2.55
N LEU A 43 0.43 -2.60 3.12
CA LEU A 43 -0.87 -1.95 3.20
C LEU A 43 -1.01 -0.98 2.02
N VAL A 44 -2.06 -1.18 1.24
CA VAL A 44 -2.51 -0.25 0.21
C VAL A 44 -3.75 0.43 0.75
N VAL A 45 -3.74 1.75 0.81
CA VAL A 45 -4.80 2.52 1.45
C VAL A 45 -5.33 3.56 0.49
N GLY A 46 -6.64 3.69 0.43
CA GLY A 46 -7.25 4.66 -0.46
C GLY A 46 -8.64 5.07 -0.03
N SER A 47 -9.31 5.76 -0.91
CA SER A 47 -10.66 6.26 -0.69
C SER A 47 -11.56 5.96 -1.87
N VAL A 48 -12.87 5.96 -1.57
CA VAL A 48 -13.92 5.90 -2.59
C VAL A 48 -14.59 7.28 -2.56
N PRO A 49 -14.07 8.24 -3.35
CA PRO A 49 -14.55 9.61 -3.28
C PRO A 49 -15.88 9.78 -4.04
N GLU A 50 -16.85 10.36 -3.38
CA GLU A 50 -18.18 10.58 -3.92
C GLU A 50 -18.49 12.07 -4.02
N TYR A 51 -19.15 12.45 -5.11
CA TYR A 51 -19.68 13.78 -5.28
C TYR A 51 -20.93 13.72 -6.15
N ALA A 52 -22.03 14.26 -5.66
CA ALA A 52 -23.32 14.33 -6.38
C ALA A 52 -23.75 12.96 -6.94
N GLY A 53 -23.57 11.90 -6.17
CA GLY A 53 -23.97 10.54 -6.56
C GLY A 53 -23.02 9.85 -7.53
N GLN A 54 -21.88 10.43 -7.81
CA GLN A 54 -20.85 9.87 -8.69
C GLN A 54 -19.58 9.56 -7.90
N ILE A 55 -18.83 8.58 -8.38
CA ILE A 55 -17.56 8.16 -7.77
C ILE A 55 -16.40 8.63 -8.65
N LEU A 56 -15.40 9.23 -8.03
CA LEU A 56 -14.18 9.63 -8.72
C LEU A 56 -13.29 8.42 -8.93
N LEU A 57 -12.93 8.15 -10.18
CA LEU A 57 -12.01 7.08 -10.54
C LEU A 57 -10.78 7.67 -11.21
N CYS A 58 -9.66 6.98 -11.03
CA CYS A 58 -8.38 7.31 -11.66
C CYS A 58 -8.05 6.25 -12.69
N ARG A 59 -7.53 6.67 -13.85
CA ARG A 59 -7.03 5.74 -14.85
C ARG A 59 -5.52 5.62 -14.67
N ARG A 60 -5.05 4.40 -14.50
CA ARG A 60 -3.62 4.15 -14.26
C ARG A 60 -2.80 4.58 -15.48
N ALA A 61 -1.74 5.35 -15.24
CA ALA A 61 -0.80 5.81 -16.27
C ALA A 61 0.49 4.99 -16.29
N ILE A 62 0.68 4.09 -15.29
CA ILE A 62 1.88 3.27 -15.16
C ILE A 62 1.51 1.79 -15.01
N GLU A 63 2.48 0.92 -15.32
CA GLU A 63 2.35 -0.51 -15.05
C GLU A 63 2.45 -0.79 -13.55
N PRO A 64 1.85 -1.86 -13.01
CA PRO A 64 1.00 -2.83 -13.72
C PRO A 64 -0.39 -2.27 -14.02
N ARG A 65 -1.09 -2.88 -14.98
CA ARG A 65 -2.47 -2.55 -15.35
C ARG A 65 -2.65 -1.12 -15.85
N LYS A 66 -1.68 -0.62 -16.59
CA LYS A 66 -1.80 0.68 -17.24
C LYS A 66 -3.08 0.74 -18.06
N GLY A 67 -3.81 1.85 -17.92
CA GLY A 67 -5.07 2.07 -18.61
C GLY A 67 -6.32 1.55 -17.88
N PHE A 68 -6.15 0.79 -16.81
CA PHE A 68 -7.27 0.32 -16.00
C PHE A 68 -7.74 1.41 -15.05
N TRP A 69 -9.02 1.40 -14.74
CA TRP A 69 -9.63 2.35 -13.82
C TRP A 69 -9.62 1.79 -12.39
N THR A 70 -9.36 2.66 -11.44
CA THR A 70 -9.34 2.31 -10.02
C THR A 70 -9.70 3.53 -9.17
N VAL A 71 -10.05 3.29 -7.92
CA VAL A 71 -10.15 4.38 -6.94
C VAL A 71 -8.74 4.82 -6.54
N PRO A 72 -8.56 6.08 -6.10
CA PRO A 72 -7.25 6.54 -5.66
C PRO A 72 -6.77 5.76 -4.45
N ALA A 73 -5.58 5.17 -4.55
CA ALA A 73 -4.98 4.36 -3.50
C ALA A 73 -3.49 4.16 -3.76
N GLY A 74 -2.74 3.90 -2.70
CA GLY A 74 -1.33 3.59 -2.80
C GLY A 74 -0.78 3.07 -1.47
N PHE A 75 0.51 2.81 -1.44
CA PHE A 75 1.14 2.24 -0.25
C PHE A 75 1.15 3.22 0.91
N MET A 76 0.75 2.73 2.08
CA MET A 76 0.87 3.45 3.34
C MET A 76 2.36 3.66 3.66
N GLU A 77 2.69 4.84 4.14
CA GLU A 77 4.04 5.18 4.56
C GLU A 77 4.19 5.09 6.08
N LEU A 78 5.43 4.88 6.53
CA LEU A 78 5.71 4.92 7.96
C LEU A 78 5.39 6.31 8.51
N GLY A 79 4.85 6.35 9.71
CA GLY A 79 4.50 7.60 10.37
C GLY A 79 3.11 8.14 10.03
N GLU A 80 2.39 7.47 9.12
CA GLU A 80 1.02 7.83 8.78
C GLU A 80 0.01 6.95 9.51
N THR A 81 -1.14 7.51 9.81
CA THR A 81 -2.33 6.70 10.10
C THR A 81 -2.95 6.24 8.79
N LEU A 82 -3.86 5.27 8.86
CA LEU A 82 -4.62 4.83 7.68
C LEU A 82 -5.38 6.00 7.04
N GLY A 83 -6.01 6.84 7.86
CA GLY A 83 -6.75 8.00 7.35
C GLY A 83 -5.84 9.00 6.66
N GLU A 84 -4.69 9.28 7.24
CA GLU A 84 -3.70 10.18 6.63
C GLU A 84 -3.20 9.64 5.29
N ALA A 85 -2.93 8.34 5.21
CA ALA A 85 -2.51 7.70 3.97
C ALA A 85 -3.60 7.82 2.89
N ALA A 86 -4.86 7.57 3.25
CA ALA A 86 -5.98 7.69 2.32
C ALA A 86 -6.12 9.12 1.76
N LEU A 87 -5.98 10.12 2.63
CA LEU A 87 -6.06 11.53 2.21
C LEU A 87 -4.89 11.90 1.28
N ARG A 88 -3.69 11.49 1.63
CA ARG A 88 -2.50 11.77 0.82
C ARG A 88 -2.59 11.13 -0.55
N GLU A 89 -2.93 9.85 -0.62
CA GLU A 89 -3.05 9.14 -1.90
C GLU A 89 -4.16 9.72 -2.77
N THR A 90 -5.28 10.12 -2.18
CA THR A 90 -6.36 10.75 -2.92
C THR A 90 -5.91 12.09 -3.52
N TRP A 91 -5.14 12.85 -2.76
CA TRP A 91 -4.57 14.10 -3.29
C TRP A 91 -3.53 13.84 -4.38
N GLU A 92 -2.59 12.92 -4.16
CA GLU A 92 -1.52 12.63 -5.11
C GLU A 92 -2.04 12.11 -6.45
N GLU A 93 -3.04 11.23 -6.41
CA GLU A 93 -3.53 10.57 -7.63
C GLU A 93 -4.66 11.31 -8.33
N ALA A 94 -5.50 12.01 -7.60
CA ALA A 94 -6.69 12.63 -8.15
C ALA A 94 -6.74 14.15 -7.95
N LEU A 95 -5.76 14.73 -7.28
CA LEU A 95 -5.73 16.15 -6.92
C LEU A 95 -7.05 16.60 -6.30
N ALA A 96 -7.65 15.72 -5.51
CA ALA A 96 -8.96 15.93 -4.90
C ALA A 96 -8.82 16.07 -3.39
N ARG A 97 -9.52 17.04 -2.84
CA ARG A 97 -9.65 17.23 -1.40
C ARG A 97 -10.95 16.61 -0.95
N VAL A 98 -10.85 15.72 0.03
CA VAL A 98 -11.99 14.94 0.50
C VAL A 98 -12.10 15.01 2.01
N GLU A 99 -13.32 14.78 2.49
CA GLU A 99 -13.60 14.48 3.88
C GLU A 99 -13.75 12.97 4.01
N LEU A 100 -12.93 12.34 4.83
CA LEU A 100 -13.03 10.90 5.05
C LEU A 100 -14.25 10.57 5.87
N GLY A 101 -14.94 9.52 5.46
CA GLY A 101 -16.02 8.91 6.20
C GLY A 101 -15.60 7.62 6.87
N SER A 102 -16.53 6.69 6.97
CA SER A 102 -16.31 5.41 7.60
C SER A 102 -15.46 4.48 6.74
N LEU A 103 -14.88 3.47 7.38
CA LEU A 103 -14.23 2.37 6.69
C LEU A 103 -15.23 1.72 5.72
N PHE A 104 -14.81 1.57 4.46
CA PHE A 104 -15.65 0.97 3.44
C PHE A 104 -15.35 -0.51 3.27
N SER A 105 -14.08 -0.88 3.13
CA SER A 105 -13.70 -2.27 2.95
C SER A 105 -12.25 -2.54 3.34
N VAL A 106 -12.00 -3.79 3.71
CA VAL A 106 -10.66 -4.36 3.87
C VAL A 106 -10.62 -5.60 2.99
N VAL A 107 -9.68 -5.65 2.07
CA VAL A 107 -9.59 -6.74 1.08
C VAL A 107 -8.22 -7.39 1.16
N ASP A 108 -8.21 -8.70 1.38
CA ASP A 108 -6.98 -9.48 1.33
C ASP A 108 -6.59 -9.74 -0.12
N VAL A 109 -5.37 -9.36 -0.47
CA VAL A 109 -4.80 -9.63 -1.80
C VAL A 109 -3.59 -10.52 -1.60
N VAL A 110 -3.85 -11.76 -1.24
CA VAL A 110 -2.84 -12.71 -0.77
C VAL A 110 -1.75 -12.96 -1.80
N HIS A 111 -2.12 -13.15 -3.06
CA HIS A 111 -1.15 -13.43 -4.14
C HIS A 111 -0.18 -12.28 -4.39
N ALA A 112 -0.57 -11.06 -4.02
CA ALA A 112 0.30 -9.89 -4.16
C ALA A 112 1.01 -9.52 -2.85
N GLY A 113 0.72 -10.23 -1.75
CA GLY A 113 1.27 -9.91 -0.44
C GLY A 113 0.79 -8.56 0.06
N GLN A 114 -0.48 -8.25 -0.13
CA GLN A 114 -1.05 -6.94 0.21
C GLN A 114 -2.37 -7.08 0.95
N VAL A 115 -2.70 -6.05 1.71
CA VAL A 115 -4.03 -5.82 2.28
C VAL A 115 -4.47 -4.43 1.82
N HIS A 116 -5.65 -4.35 1.21
CA HIS A 116 -6.20 -3.09 0.72
C HIS A 116 -7.26 -2.58 1.68
N VAL A 117 -7.11 -1.33 2.10
CA VAL A 117 -8.01 -0.66 3.05
C VAL A 117 -8.60 0.58 2.37
N PHE A 118 -9.91 0.65 2.27
CA PHE A 118 -10.59 1.77 1.62
C PHE A 118 -11.56 2.44 2.58
N PHE A 119 -11.56 3.77 2.54
CA PHE A 119 -12.49 4.60 3.28
C PHE A 119 -13.51 5.22 2.33
N ARG A 120 -14.73 5.38 2.79
CA ARG A 120 -15.68 6.26 2.11
C ARG A 120 -15.15 7.69 2.23
N ALA A 121 -15.38 8.48 1.21
CA ALA A 121 -14.96 9.88 1.22
C ALA A 121 -15.94 10.73 0.43
N ARG A 122 -15.99 12.01 0.75
CA ARG A 122 -16.83 12.98 0.06
C ARG A 122 -15.92 14.09 -0.46
N LEU A 123 -16.05 14.41 -1.74
CA LEU A 123 -15.33 15.56 -2.30
C LEU A 123 -15.81 16.83 -1.64
N LEU A 124 -14.87 17.64 -1.17
CA LEU A 124 -15.18 18.93 -0.57
C LEU A 124 -15.49 19.97 -1.64
N GLN A 125 -14.91 19.78 -2.82
CA GLN A 125 -15.06 20.64 -3.97
C GLN A 125 -15.15 19.77 -5.22
N PRO A 126 -15.82 20.22 -6.30
CA PRO A 126 -15.92 19.41 -7.52
C PRO A 126 -14.63 19.34 -8.34
N GLU A 127 -13.59 20.08 -7.96
CA GLU A 127 -12.32 20.11 -8.68
C GLU A 127 -11.50 18.85 -8.36
N PHE A 128 -10.96 18.28 -9.41
CA PHE A 128 -10.02 17.17 -9.34
C PHE A 128 -9.14 17.19 -10.60
N GLY A 129 -8.12 16.34 -10.62
CA GLY A 129 -7.23 16.26 -11.78
C GLY A 129 -6.40 15.00 -11.73
N ALA A 130 -5.54 14.81 -12.73
CA ALA A 130 -4.64 13.68 -12.78
C ALA A 130 -3.33 14.01 -12.04
N GLY A 131 -2.86 13.05 -11.23
CA GLY A 131 -1.54 13.09 -10.65
C GLY A 131 -0.50 12.54 -11.63
N GLU A 132 0.72 12.31 -11.16
CA GLU A 132 1.81 11.83 -12.03
C GLU A 132 1.60 10.40 -12.53
N GLU A 133 0.91 9.57 -11.77
CA GLU A 133 0.69 8.16 -12.08
C GLU A 133 -0.72 7.87 -12.60
N THR A 134 -1.49 8.89 -12.87
CA THR A 134 -2.88 8.75 -13.34
C THR A 134 -3.22 9.57 -14.57
#